data_37f218e9ad2ac2b330d72dedc802ad84
#
_entry.id   37f218e9ad2ac2b330d72dedc802ad84
#
_cell.length_a   1.000
_cell.length_b   1.000
_cell.length_c   1.000
_cell.angle_alpha   90.00
_cell.angle_beta   90.00
_cell.angle_gamma   90.00
#
_symmetry.space_group_name_H-M   'P 1'
#
loop_
_entity.id
_entity.type
_entity.pdbx_description
1 polymer ?
#
loop_
_entity_poly.entity_id
_entity_poly.type
_entity_poly.pdbx_seq_one_letter_code
_entity_poly.pdbx_strand_id
1 'polypeptide(L)'
;MRATLIIGDSRSMSEVEEGAVDLIVTSPPYWQIKDYGTVGQTGYNQTLHEYFRDLYCVWAECYRVLKPGRRLCINIGDQFARSIVYGRYKIIPLHSECIAQCERIGFDYMGSVIWQKKTTMNPTGGATVMGSFPYPPNGMIEIDYEFILIFKKPGKGEKMPADIKEKSKLSKEEWKKYFSGHWSFGGAKQLEHQAMFPEELPKRLIKMYSFYGETVLDPFLGSGTTMKAALTLNRHVIGYEINESFLPVIREKAGFSGECLMPAHTLTTIRQNTPKEDTSTEMTYTPGIQDAARRFDSNWLELRKGSEFLRVVSLEGSDILVLENGLKVRLLGVKTDPEKREALGQYLRKYVCKKKIYLQYDQKTLDSNSEGIVSAYVYLSNRLCLNLSVLKAKLVHVDPSVDHPLKERFRRLAENARTKDG
;
A
#
# COMPACT_ATOMS: atom_id res chain seq x y z
N MET A 1 7.92 -20.11 24.15
CA MET A 1 8.70 -19.28 23.19
C MET A 1 8.58 -17.82 23.60
N ARG A 2 9.56 -16.98 23.25
CA ARG A 2 9.53 -15.54 23.55
C ARG A 2 9.03 -14.77 22.32
N ALA A 3 8.11 -13.85 22.54
CA ALA A 3 7.66 -12.88 21.57
C ALA A 3 8.09 -11.47 22.07
N THR A 4 8.71 -10.69 21.22
CA THR A 4 9.05 -9.31 21.49
C THR A 4 8.34 -8.43 20.46
N LEU A 5 7.47 -7.55 20.94
CA LEU A 5 6.82 -6.55 20.11
C LEU A 5 7.47 -5.19 20.38
N ILE A 6 8.00 -4.57 19.34
CA ILE A 6 8.61 -3.25 19.40
C ILE A 6 7.67 -2.27 18.72
N ILE A 7 7.10 -1.34 19.49
CA ILE A 7 6.34 -0.22 18.95
C ILE A 7 7.36 0.84 18.55
N GLY A 8 7.59 0.94 17.24
CA GLY A 8 8.65 1.79 16.72
C GLY A 8 8.88 1.65 15.22
N ASP A 9 9.88 2.33 14.73
CA ASP A 9 10.24 2.44 13.33
C ASP A 9 11.38 1.48 12.98
N SER A 10 11.10 0.53 12.09
CA SER A 10 12.07 -0.48 11.67
C SER A 10 13.20 0.03 10.75
N ARG A 11 13.17 1.31 10.37
CA ARG A 11 14.33 1.96 9.72
C ARG A 11 15.54 2.06 10.64
N SER A 12 15.32 1.88 11.95
CA SER A 12 16.37 1.76 12.97
C SER A 12 15.96 0.64 13.93
N MET A 13 16.70 -0.44 13.98
CA MET A 13 16.42 -1.61 14.84
C MET A 13 17.43 -1.70 15.98
N SER A 14 17.67 -0.59 16.70
CA SER A 14 18.65 -0.51 17.80
C SER A 14 18.36 -1.45 18.97
N GLU A 15 17.12 -1.92 19.10
CA GLU A 15 16.66 -2.87 20.13
C GLU A 15 17.06 -4.32 19.81
N VAL A 16 17.56 -4.58 18.58
CA VAL A 16 17.97 -5.90 18.12
C VAL A 16 19.46 -5.90 17.83
N GLU A 17 20.18 -6.78 18.49
CA GLU A 17 21.63 -6.93 18.33
C GLU A 17 21.99 -7.43 16.92
N GLU A 18 23.22 -7.11 16.48
CA GLU A 18 23.75 -7.65 15.23
C GLU A 18 23.80 -9.18 15.27
N GLY A 19 23.32 -9.82 14.18
CA GLY A 19 23.34 -11.27 14.09
C GLY A 19 22.48 -12.00 15.11
N ALA A 20 21.42 -11.38 15.64
CA ALA A 20 20.51 -12.01 16.62
C ALA A 20 19.35 -12.78 15.99
N VAL A 21 19.12 -12.64 14.68
CA VAL A 21 17.95 -13.15 13.97
C VAL A 21 18.32 -14.28 13.03
N ASP A 22 17.51 -15.35 13.00
CA ASP A 22 17.74 -16.52 12.15
C ASP A 22 16.94 -16.49 10.85
N LEU A 23 15.80 -15.80 10.83
CA LEU A 23 14.95 -15.67 9.65
C LEU A 23 14.19 -14.34 9.68
N ILE A 24 14.07 -13.68 8.53
CA ILE A 24 13.21 -12.52 8.37
C ILE A 24 12.12 -12.87 7.37
N VAL A 25 10.86 -12.62 7.76
CA VAL A 25 9.66 -12.81 6.91
C VAL A 25 8.81 -11.56 7.02
N THR A 26 8.60 -10.87 5.91
CA THR A 26 7.89 -9.59 5.93
C THR A 26 7.15 -9.26 4.64
N SER A 27 6.25 -8.30 4.74
CA SER A 27 5.61 -7.63 3.60
C SER A 27 5.57 -6.13 3.89
N PRO A 28 6.34 -5.32 3.17
CA PRO A 28 6.37 -3.89 3.40
C PRO A 28 5.02 -3.25 3.07
N PRO A 29 4.68 -2.10 3.69
CA PRO A 29 3.49 -1.36 3.33
C PRO A 29 3.53 -0.96 1.85
N TYR A 30 2.40 -1.09 1.16
CA TYR A 30 2.33 -0.73 -0.26
C TYR A 30 2.36 0.78 -0.45
N TRP A 31 3.13 1.23 -1.44
CA TRP A 31 3.26 2.63 -1.78
C TRP A 31 1.91 3.24 -2.22
N GLN A 32 1.49 4.33 -1.55
CA GLN A 32 0.28 5.12 -1.87
C GLN A 32 -1.07 4.36 -1.83
N ILE A 33 -1.10 3.11 -1.33
CA ILE A 33 -2.36 2.34 -1.31
C ILE A 33 -3.14 2.61 -0.03
N LYS A 34 -2.48 2.65 1.12
CA LYS A 34 -3.15 2.69 2.41
C LYS A 34 -2.56 3.72 3.35
N ASP A 35 -3.44 4.50 3.96
CA ASP A 35 -3.15 5.28 5.14
C ASP A 35 -3.40 4.43 6.39
N TYR A 36 -2.37 4.23 7.19
CA TYR A 36 -2.44 3.53 8.48
C TYR A 36 -2.65 4.52 9.64
N GLY A 37 -2.80 5.82 9.36
CA GLY A 37 -3.11 6.85 10.35
C GLY A 37 -1.96 7.22 11.28
N THR A 38 -0.72 6.90 10.91
CA THR A 38 0.46 7.15 11.76
C THR A 38 1.44 8.08 11.06
N VAL A 39 1.93 9.07 11.79
CA VAL A 39 2.98 9.98 11.31
C VAL A 39 4.26 9.18 11.07
N GLY A 40 4.92 9.41 9.94
CA GLY A 40 6.18 8.74 9.59
C GLY A 40 6.03 7.34 8.99
N GLN A 41 4.80 6.88 8.72
CA GLN A 41 4.62 5.59 8.06
C GLN A 41 5.27 5.57 6.66
N THR A 42 5.96 4.49 6.36
CA THR A 42 6.54 4.24 5.04
C THR A 42 5.45 4.02 3.98
N GLY A 43 5.59 4.63 2.80
CA GLY A 43 4.77 4.39 1.62
C GLY A 43 3.57 5.33 1.45
N TYR A 44 3.11 6.03 2.46
CA TYR A 44 2.01 6.97 2.35
C TYR A 44 2.51 8.42 2.34
N ASN A 45 1.95 9.26 1.47
CA ASN A 45 2.40 10.66 1.26
C ASN A 45 3.88 10.85 0.85
N GLN A 46 4.50 9.81 0.32
CA GLN A 46 5.88 9.82 -0.17
C GLN A 46 5.93 9.77 -1.70
N THR A 47 6.97 10.33 -2.28
CA THR A 47 7.35 10.00 -3.65
C THR A 47 7.79 8.54 -3.73
N LEU A 48 7.83 7.98 -4.93
CA LEU A 48 8.31 6.62 -5.12
C LEU A 48 9.77 6.46 -4.65
N HIS A 49 10.60 7.48 -4.88
CA HIS A 49 12.00 7.47 -4.46
C HIS A 49 12.18 7.58 -2.94
N GLU A 50 11.38 8.41 -2.26
CA GLU A 50 11.36 8.46 -0.78
C GLU A 50 10.95 7.12 -0.18
N TYR A 51 9.90 6.50 -0.72
CA TYR A 51 9.48 5.17 -0.30
C TYR A 51 10.60 4.14 -0.42
N PHE A 52 11.32 4.12 -1.54
CA PHE A 52 12.42 3.18 -1.72
C PHE A 52 13.64 3.51 -0.87
N ARG A 53 13.92 4.79 -0.57
CA ARG A 53 14.96 5.15 0.42
C ARG A 53 14.64 4.62 1.81
N ASP A 54 13.38 4.75 2.25
CA ASP A 54 12.94 4.20 3.52
C ASP A 54 13.08 2.67 3.56
N LEU A 55 12.66 1.98 2.51
CA LEU A 55 12.82 0.53 2.42
C LEU A 55 14.29 0.10 2.44
N TYR A 56 15.17 0.86 1.77
CA TYR A 56 16.60 0.59 1.77
C TYR A 56 17.18 0.62 3.19
N CYS A 57 16.77 1.59 4.03
CA CYS A 57 17.17 1.64 5.43
C CYS A 57 16.69 0.39 6.19
N VAL A 58 15.45 -0.05 5.98
CA VAL A 58 14.93 -1.26 6.62
C VAL A 58 15.70 -2.50 6.17
N TRP A 59 16.02 -2.63 4.87
CA TRP A 59 16.80 -3.77 4.38
C TRP A 59 18.23 -3.78 4.89
N ALA A 60 18.85 -2.61 5.09
CA ALA A 60 20.17 -2.50 5.70
C ALA A 60 20.16 -2.98 7.17
N GLU A 61 19.15 -2.58 7.95
CA GLU A 61 18.96 -3.08 9.30
C GLU A 61 18.66 -4.60 9.33
N CYS A 62 17.83 -5.08 8.38
CA CYS A 62 17.62 -6.52 8.20
C CYS A 62 18.93 -7.27 7.93
N TYR A 63 19.83 -6.69 7.13
CA TYR A 63 21.16 -7.28 6.90
C TYR A 63 21.99 -7.31 8.18
N ARG A 64 22.00 -6.24 8.93
CA ARG A 64 22.75 -6.14 10.20
C ARG A 64 22.31 -7.21 11.20
N VAL A 65 21.01 -7.29 11.47
CA VAL A 65 20.46 -8.17 12.52
C VAL A 65 20.40 -9.64 12.13
N LEU A 66 20.42 -9.97 10.83
CA LEU A 66 20.36 -11.34 10.35
C LEU A 66 21.71 -12.03 10.50
N LYS A 67 21.72 -13.29 10.97
CA LYS A 67 22.92 -14.13 11.06
C LYS A 67 23.47 -14.47 9.66
N PRO A 68 24.79 -14.66 9.50
CA PRO A 68 25.39 -15.16 8.26
C PRO A 68 24.78 -16.52 7.83
N GLY A 69 24.57 -16.70 6.54
CA GLY A 69 24.00 -17.92 5.96
C GLY A 69 22.48 -18.01 6.04
N ARG A 70 21.81 -17.06 6.70
CA ARG A 70 20.36 -17.05 6.95
C ARG A 70 19.58 -16.30 5.87
N ARG A 71 18.24 -16.30 5.95
CA ARG A 71 17.34 -15.83 4.89
C ARG A 71 16.52 -14.60 5.28
N LEU A 72 16.39 -13.72 4.29
CA LEU A 72 15.37 -12.66 4.26
C LEU A 72 14.34 -13.03 3.20
N CYS A 73 13.04 -13.04 3.56
CA CYS A 73 11.93 -13.31 2.66
C CYS A 73 10.99 -12.11 2.63
N ILE A 74 10.82 -11.50 1.45
CA ILE A 74 10.00 -10.31 1.26
C ILE A 74 8.83 -10.65 0.35
N ASN A 75 7.60 -10.51 0.85
CA ASN A 75 6.39 -10.59 0.02
C ASN A 75 6.04 -9.20 -0.51
N ILE A 76 6.06 -9.03 -1.82
CA ILE A 76 5.77 -7.75 -2.47
C ILE A 76 5.10 -7.97 -3.83
N GLY A 77 4.10 -7.13 -4.13
CA GLY A 77 3.46 -7.09 -5.43
C GLY A 77 3.77 -5.81 -6.18
N ASP A 78 3.81 -5.89 -7.51
CA ASP A 78 3.87 -4.74 -8.37
C ASP A 78 2.57 -3.94 -8.35
N GLN A 79 2.62 -2.68 -8.73
CA GLN A 79 1.47 -1.78 -8.65
C GLN A 79 1.14 -1.11 -9.96
N PHE A 80 -0.17 -1.01 -10.25
CA PHE A 80 -0.64 -0.19 -11.35
C PHE A 80 -0.48 1.30 -11.04
N ALA A 81 0.27 1.99 -11.88
CA ALA A 81 0.28 3.43 -11.95
C ALA A 81 -0.97 3.91 -12.68
N ARG A 82 -1.91 4.53 -11.97
CA ARG A 82 -3.18 4.97 -12.56
C ARG A 82 -2.97 6.10 -13.56
N SER A 83 -3.58 5.99 -14.74
CA SER A 83 -3.46 6.97 -15.81
C SER A 83 -3.93 8.39 -15.40
N ILE A 84 -4.87 8.48 -14.47
CA ILE A 84 -5.34 9.77 -13.94
C ILE A 84 -4.25 10.52 -13.17
N VAL A 85 -3.33 9.80 -12.52
CA VAL A 85 -2.21 10.38 -11.75
C VAL A 85 -0.99 10.58 -12.64
N TYR A 86 -0.67 9.59 -13.48
CA TYR A 86 0.58 9.53 -14.25
C TYR A 86 0.42 9.90 -15.73
N GLY A 87 -0.81 10.18 -16.15
CA GLY A 87 -1.14 10.48 -17.56
C GLY A 87 -1.05 9.28 -18.51
N ARG A 88 -0.62 8.14 -18.03
CA ARG A 88 -0.55 6.86 -18.74
C ARG A 88 -0.69 5.69 -17.79
N TYR A 89 -1.12 4.55 -18.31
CA TYR A 89 -1.03 3.29 -17.57
C TYR A 89 0.40 2.77 -17.62
N LYS A 90 0.94 2.37 -16.49
CA LYS A 90 2.17 1.59 -16.38
C LYS A 90 2.11 0.71 -15.14
N ILE A 91 2.93 -0.32 -15.10
CA ILE A 91 3.19 -1.09 -13.90
C ILE A 91 4.48 -0.56 -13.28
N ILE A 92 4.48 -0.34 -11.98
CA ILE A 92 5.65 0.02 -11.20
C ILE A 92 6.23 -1.29 -10.65
N PRO A 93 7.44 -1.69 -11.10
CA PRO A 93 8.02 -2.98 -10.75
C PRO A 93 8.70 -2.90 -9.37
N LEU A 94 7.92 -2.87 -8.29
CA LEU A 94 8.41 -2.73 -6.92
C LEU A 94 9.36 -3.86 -6.54
N HIS A 95 9.06 -5.10 -6.97
CA HIS A 95 9.89 -6.27 -6.69
C HIS A 95 11.31 -6.13 -7.25
N SER A 96 11.45 -5.57 -8.46
CA SER A 96 12.75 -5.39 -9.11
C SER A 96 13.66 -4.45 -8.33
N GLU A 97 13.10 -3.36 -7.81
CA GLU A 97 13.85 -2.40 -7.01
C GLU A 97 14.27 -3.01 -5.67
N CYS A 98 13.38 -3.78 -5.02
CA CYS A 98 13.75 -4.51 -3.80
C CYS A 98 14.89 -5.49 -4.03
N ILE A 99 14.94 -6.18 -5.18
CA ILE A 99 16.06 -7.07 -5.54
C ILE A 99 17.34 -6.25 -5.65
N ALA A 100 17.33 -5.16 -6.42
CA ALA A 100 18.51 -4.31 -6.61
C ALA A 100 19.02 -3.72 -5.28
N GLN A 101 18.11 -3.31 -4.39
CA GLN A 101 18.44 -2.79 -3.06
C GLN A 101 19.13 -3.84 -2.20
N CYS A 102 18.54 -5.02 -2.09
CA CYS A 102 19.06 -6.08 -1.25
C CYS A 102 20.43 -6.58 -1.74
N GLU A 103 20.62 -6.72 -3.06
CA GLU A 103 21.93 -7.11 -3.62
C GLU A 103 22.98 -6.02 -3.38
N ARG A 104 22.62 -4.74 -3.52
CA ARG A 104 23.53 -3.62 -3.22
C ARG A 104 23.95 -3.58 -1.75
N ILE A 105 23.08 -4.00 -0.82
CA ILE A 105 23.38 -4.09 0.61
C ILE A 105 24.35 -5.26 0.90
N GLY A 106 24.34 -6.29 0.05
CA GLY A 106 25.22 -7.45 0.18
C GLY A 106 24.51 -8.79 0.36
N PHE A 107 23.20 -8.84 0.19
CA PHE A 107 22.47 -10.11 0.12
C PHE A 107 22.68 -10.81 -1.23
N ASP A 108 22.72 -12.14 -1.24
CA ASP A 108 22.60 -12.94 -2.46
C ASP A 108 21.11 -13.15 -2.78
N TYR A 109 20.66 -12.79 -3.98
CA TYR A 109 19.32 -13.15 -4.45
C TYR A 109 19.24 -14.64 -4.78
N MET A 110 18.31 -15.35 -4.14
CA MET A 110 18.17 -16.81 -4.24
C MET A 110 17.00 -17.25 -5.12
N GLY A 111 16.29 -16.30 -5.72
CA GLY A 111 15.10 -16.53 -6.51
C GLY A 111 13.83 -16.02 -5.85
N SER A 112 12.70 -16.25 -6.51
CA SER A 112 11.38 -15.88 -6.01
C SER A 112 10.38 -17.01 -6.18
N VAL A 113 9.36 -17.01 -5.33
CA VAL A 113 8.13 -17.78 -5.52
C VAL A 113 7.06 -16.81 -6.04
N ILE A 114 6.37 -17.20 -7.08
CA ILE A 114 5.17 -16.50 -7.58
C ILE A 114 3.99 -17.01 -6.78
N TRP A 115 3.41 -16.15 -5.95
CA TRP A 115 2.20 -16.48 -5.23
C TRP A 115 0.98 -15.97 -5.96
N GLN A 116 0.26 -16.88 -6.63
CA GLN A 116 -1.02 -16.59 -7.26
C GLN A 116 -2.08 -16.45 -6.17
N LYS A 117 -2.60 -15.23 -6.03
CA LYS A 117 -3.69 -14.94 -5.12
C LYS A 117 -5.01 -15.38 -5.76
N LYS A 118 -5.59 -16.46 -5.28
CA LYS A 118 -7.00 -16.75 -5.56
C LYS A 118 -7.85 -15.78 -4.73
N THR A 119 -8.11 -14.60 -5.28
CA THR A 119 -8.88 -13.60 -4.56
C THR A 119 -10.31 -13.54 -5.10
N THR A 120 -11.25 -13.30 -4.19
CA THR A 120 -12.62 -12.89 -4.53
C THR A 120 -12.68 -11.39 -4.82
N MET A 121 -11.58 -10.67 -4.59
CA MET A 121 -11.46 -9.26 -4.92
C MET A 121 -11.10 -9.11 -6.38
N ASN A 122 -11.87 -8.30 -7.07
CA ASN A 122 -11.57 -7.93 -8.43
C ASN A 122 -10.39 -6.94 -8.44
N PRO A 123 -9.16 -7.35 -8.82
CA PRO A 123 -7.98 -6.47 -8.83
C PRO A 123 -8.11 -5.34 -9.84
N THR A 124 -9.07 -5.43 -10.75
CA THR A 124 -9.37 -4.43 -11.76
C THR A 124 -10.31 -3.32 -11.28
N GLY A 125 -10.73 -3.37 -9.98
CA GLY A 125 -11.67 -2.40 -9.43
C GLY A 125 -13.09 -2.52 -9.99
N GLY A 126 -13.49 -3.72 -10.44
CA GLY A 126 -14.81 -4.01 -11.00
C GLY A 126 -14.85 -4.12 -12.53
N ALA A 127 -13.73 -3.89 -13.22
CA ALA A 127 -13.66 -4.12 -14.65
C ALA A 127 -13.51 -5.62 -14.94
N THR A 128 -14.34 -6.16 -15.82
CA THR A 128 -14.26 -7.57 -16.24
C THR A 128 -13.04 -7.83 -17.13
N VAL A 129 -12.57 -6.79 -17.82
CA VAL A 129 -11.40 -6.81 -18.71
C VAL A 129 -10.64 -5.49 -18.58
N MET A 130 -9.31 -5.53 -18.73
CA MET A 130 -8.47 -4.35 -18.66
C MET A 130 -7.92 -3.97 -20.02
N GLY A 131 -7.84 -2.66 -20.28
CA GLY A 131 -7.32 -2.12 -21.53
C GLY A 131 -8.42 -1.76 -22.52
N SER A 132 -8.17 -1.97 -23.81
CA SER A 132 -9.01 -1.52 -24.91
C SER A 132 -9.88 -2.65 -25.52
N PHE A 133 -10.41 -3.55 -24.70
CA PHE A 133 -11.30 -4.60 -25.22
C PHE A 133 -12.35 -4.02 -26.16
N PRO A 134 -12.63 -4.63 -27.33
CA PRO A 134 -12.07 -5.89 -27.84
C PRO A 134 -10.78 -5.77 -28.66
N TYR A 135 -10.13 -4.62 -28.68
CA TYR A 135 -8.95 -4.35 -29.52
C TYR A 135 -7.64 -4.72 -28.78
N PRO A 136 -6.97 -5.83 -29.19
CA PRO A 136 -5.90 -6.45 -28.40
C PRO A 136 -4.63 -5.62 -28.18
N PRO A 137 -4.19 -4.68 -29.08
CA PRO A 137 -2.89 -4.01 -28.89
C PRO A 137 -2.72 -3.24 -27.57
N ASN A 138 -3.81 -2.79 -26.96
CA ASN A 138 -3.80 -2.06 -25.70
C ASN A 138 -4.39 -2.89 -24.53
N GLY A 139 -4.42 -4.22 -24.68
CA GLY A 139 -4.77 -5.13 -23.60
C GLY A 139 -3.80 -4.99 -22.43
N MET A 140 -4.29 -5.14 -21.21
CA MET A 140 -3.48 -5.05 -20.00
C MET A 140 -3.48 -6.38 -19.27
N ILE A 141 -2.30 -6.79 -18.79
CA ILE A 141 -2.13 -8.01 -17.99
C ILE A 141 -2.67 -7.74 -16.57
N GLU A 142 -3.48 -8.67 -16.07
CA GLU A 142 -3.95 -8.66 -14.69
C GLU A 142 -2.80 -9.01 -13.73
N ILE A 143 -2.68 -8.28 -12.62
CA ILE A 143 -1.73 -8.60 -11.56
C ILE A 143 -2.49 -9.37 -10.48
N ASP A 144 -2.67 -10.67 -10.69
CA ASP A 144 -3.33 -11.59 -9.77
C ASP A 144 -2.34 -12.35 -8.87
N TYR A 145 -1.08 -11.91 -8.86
CA TYR A 145 0.03 -12.53 -8.14
C TYR A 145 0.89 -11.52 -7.38
N GLU A 146 1.64 -12.04 -6.44
CA GLU A 146 2.73 -11.32 -5.76
C GLU A 146 4.02 -12.15 -5.80
N PHE A 147 5.14 -11.49 -5.56
CA PHE A 147 6.45 -12.11 -5.48
C PHE A 147 6.83 -12.34 -4.02
N ILE A 148 7.34 -13.53 -3.72
CA ILE A 148 8.02 -13.82 -2.46
C ILE A 148 9.51 -13.90 -2.79
N LEU A 149 10.21 -12.79 -2.58
CA LEU A 149 11.64 -12.65 -2.88
C LEU A 149 12.44 -13.32 -1.76
N ILE A 150 13.39 -14.15 -2.11
CA ILE A 150 14.21 -14.91 -1.17
C ILE A 150 15.67 -14.49 -1.33
N PHE A 151 16.24 -14.00 -0.23
CA PHE A 151 17.63 -13.57 -0.15
C PHE A 151 18.40 -14.35 0.90
N LYS A 152 19.72 -14.40 0.76
CA LYS A 152 20.63 -15.00 1.70
C LYS A 152 21.70 -14.00 2.11
N LYS A 153 21.93 -13.83 3.42
CA LYS A 153 23.14 -13.16 3.90
C LYS A 153 24.34 -14.09 3.67
N PRO A 154 25.38 -13.68 2.96
CA PRO A 154 26.57 -14.49 2.75
C PRO A 154 27.17 -15.00 4.06
N GLY A 155 27.83 -16.15 4.00
CA GLY A 155 28.48 -16.76 5.15
C GLY A 155 27.98 -18.17 5.46
N LYS A 156 28.59 -18.79 6.48
CA LYS A 156 28.24 -20.15 6.95
C LYS A 156 27.29 -20.01 8.15
N GLY A 157 26.16 -20.71 8.09
CA GLY A 157 25.25 -20.85 9.24
C GLY A 157 25.83 -21.74 10.33
N GLU A 158 25.33 -21.60 11.54
CA GLU A 158 25.68 -22.41 12.69
C GLU A 158 25.26 -23.88 12.49
N LYS A 159 26.05 -24.80 13.07
CA LYS A 159 25.67 -26.21 13.08
C LYS A 159 24.60 -26.45 14.13
N MET A 160 23.45 -26.93 13.71
CA MET A 160 22.35 -27.26 14.60
C MET A 160 22.50 -28.66 15.21
N PRO A 161 22.13 -28.86 16.49
CA PRO A 161 22.01 -30.17 17.14
C PRO A 161 21.07 -31.10 16.37
N ALA A 162 21.35 -32.42 16.47
CA ALA A 162 20.60 -33.43 15.71
C ALA A 162 19.12 -33.51 16.10
N ASP A 163 18.80 -33.34 17.38
CA ASP A 163 17.44 -33.33 17.91
C ASP A 163 16.62 -32.13 17.39
N ILE A 164 17.25 -30.95 17.28
CA ILE A 164 16.62 -29.74 16.70
C ILE A 164 16.35 -29.93 15.21
N LYS A 165 17.29 -30.55 14.48
CA LYS A 165 17.09 -30.88 13.06
C LYS A 165 15.91 -31.83 12.87
N GLU A 166 15.80 -32.85 13.70
CA GLU A 166 14.73 -33.85 13.60
C GLU A 166 13.35 -33.20 13.92
N LYS A 167 13.26 -32.34 14.95
CA LYS A 167 12.05 -31.58 15.28
C LYS A 167 11.64 -30.61 14.17
N SER A 168 12.55 -30.19 13.30
CA SER A 168 12.34 -29.20 12.24
C SER A 168 12.19 -29.83 10.85
N LYS A 169 12.21 -31.15 10.77
CA LYS A 169 12.18 -31.90 9.52
C LYS A 169 10.88 -31.70 8.77
N LEU A 170 10.98 -31.44 7.49
CA LEU A 170 9.85 -31.40 6.56
C LEU A 170 9.55 -32.80 6.03
N SER A 171 8.27 -33.10 5.80
CA SER A 171 7.91 -34.29 5.02
C SER A 171 8.30 -34.09 3.53
N LYS A 172 8.35 -35.17 2.79
CA LYS A 172 8.64 -35.14 1.35
C LYS A 172 7.58 -34.34 0.59
N GLU A 173 6.32 -34.44 1.02
CA GLU A 173 5.18 -33.73 0.46
C GLU A 173 5.28 -32.21 0.76
N GLU A 174 5.59 -31.84 2.01
CA GLU A 174 5.83 -30.44 2.39
C GLU A 174 6.99 -29.87 1.60
N TRP A 175 8.10 -30.59 1.47
CA TRP A 175 9.27 -30.16 0.70
C TRP A 175 8.89 -29.84 -0.75
N LYS A 176 8.24 -30.79 -1.44
CA LYS A 176 7.78 -30.58 -2.83
C LYS A 176 6.81 -29.40 -2.97
N LYS A 177 5.90 -29.25 -2.00
CA LYS A 177 4.90 -28.18 -2.00
C LYS A 177 5.51 -26.81 -1.73
N TYR A 178 6.45 -26.72 -0.78
CA TYR A 178 6.97 -25.43 -0.31
C TYR A 178 8.09 -24.90 -1.20
N PHE A 179 8.98 -25.77 -1.70
CA PHE A 179 10.07 -25.39 -2.59
C PHE A 179 9.66 -25.34 -4.08
N SER A 180 8.37 -25.31 -4.36
CA SER A 180 7.84 -25.03 -5.71
C SER A 180 7.95 -23.54 -6.04
N GLY A 181 8.31 -23.23 -7.29
CA GLY A 181 8.38 -21.84 -7.79
C GLY A 181 7.04 -21.12 -7.90
N HIS A 182 5.92 -21.84 -7.75
CA HIS A 182 4.57 -21.27 -7.80
C HIS A 182 3.72 -21.76 -6.64
N TRP A 183 3.10 -20.84 -5.93
CA TRP A 183 2.13 -21.14 -4.90
C TRP A 183 0.75 -20.64 -5.32
N SER A 184 -0.28 -21.44 -5.08
CA SER A 184 -1.66 -21.09 -5.34
C SER A 184 -2.51 -21.36 -4.10
N PHE A 185 -2.85 -20.30 -3.35
CA PHE A 185 -3.76 -20.33 -2.23
C PHE A 185 -4.42 -18.96 -2.02
N GLY A 186 -5.59 -18.95 -1.38
CA GLY A 186 -6.36 -17.73 -1.17
C GLY A 186 -5.64 -16.69 -0.31
N GLY A 187 -5.88 -15.42 -0.58
CA GLY A 187 -5.53 -14.31 0.29
C GLY A 187 -6.28 -14.39 1.64
N ALA A 188 -5.89 -13.56 2.61
CA ALA A 188 -6.61 -13.43 3.86
C ALA A 188 -8.03 -12.91 3.60
N LYS A 189 -9.05 -13.47 4.29
CA LYS A 189 -10.39 -12.87 4.31
C LYS A 189 -10.28 -11.49 4.96
N GLN A 190 -10.78 -10.46 4.29
CA GLN A 190 -10.84 -9.10 4.83
C GLN A 190 -11.98 -8.99 5.86
N LEU A 191 -11.71 -9.43 7.08
CA LEU A 191 -12.52 -9.14 8.24
C LEU A 191 -11.83 -7.98 8.98
N GLU A 192 -12.43 -6.81 8.96
CA GLU A 192 -12.10 -5.56 9.69
C GLU A 192 -10.69 -4.95 9.52
N HIS A 193 -9.64 -5.72 9.25
CA HIS A 193 -8.28 -5.22 9.03
C HIS A 193 -7.79 -5.51 7.61
N GLN A 194 -7.67 -4.46 6.82
CA GLN A 194 -7.26 -4.51 5.42
C GLN A 194 -5.75 -4.73 5.27
N ALA A 195 -5.33 -5.43 4.19
CA ALA A 195 -3.94 -5.66 3.78
C ALA A 195 -3.12 -6.64 4.65
N MET A 196 -3.69 -7.80 4.98
CA MET A 196 -2.97 -8.90 5.62
C MET A 196 -2.65 -10.01 4.61
N PHE A 197 -1.48 -10.61 4.72
CA PHE A 197 -1.26 -11.89 4.06
C PHE A 197 -1.82 -13.05 4.92
N PRO A 198 -2.22 -14.17 4.29
CA PRO A 198 -2.74 -15.32 5.01
C PRO A 198 -1.65 -16.00 5.85
N GLU A 199 -2.03 -16.61 6.95
CA GLU A 199 -1.11 -17.29 7.87
C GLU A 199 -0.31 -18.42 7.21
N GLU A 200 -0.83 -19.01 6.13
CA GLU A 200 -0.16 -20.04 5.33
C GLU A 200 1.17 -19.54 4.74
N LEU A 201 1.27 -18.25 4.36
CA LEU A 201 2.49 -17.69 3.79
C LEU A 201 3.67 -17.71 4.79
N PRO A 202 3.58 -17.05 5.96
CA PRO A 202 4.68 -17.07 6.92
C PRO A 202 4.91 -18.48 7.48
N LYS A 203 3.89 -19.33 7.64
CA LYS A 203 4.07 -20.72 8.08
C LYS A 203 4.97 -21.51 7.14
N ARG A 204 4.77 -21.40 5.84
CA ARG A 204 5.66 -22.06 4.87
C ARG A 204 7.09 -21.56 4.98
N LEU A 205 7.29 -20.25 4.94
CA LEU A 205 8.64 -19.65 4.98
C LEU A 205 9.38 -19.98 6.27
N ILE A 206 8.69 -19.96 7.42
CA ILE A 206 9.28 -20.32 8.72
C ILE A 206 9.70 -21.80 8.74
N LYS A 207 8.86 -22.71 8.22
CA LYS A 207 9.21 -24.13 8.10
C LYS A 207 10.37 -24.38 7.13
N MET A 208 10.43 -23.64 6.02
CA MET A 208 11.47 -23.78 4.98
C MET A 208 12.84 -23.30 5.46
N TYR A 209 12.91 -22.25 6.26
CA TYR A 209 14.15 -21.49 6.47
C TYR A 209 14.54 -21.28 7.94
N SER A 210 13.82 -21.91 8.89
CA SER A 210 14.22 -21.86 10.30
C SER A 210 14.07 -23.20 11.00
N PHE A 211 14.85 -23.38 12.05
CA PHE A 211 14.77 -24.51 12.95
C PHE A 211 13.91 -24.21 14.20
N TYR A 212 13.46 -25.24 14.90
CA TYR A 212 12.80 -25.15 16.18
C TYR A 212 13.63 -24.33 17.18
N GLY A 213 13.00 -23.37 17.88
CA GLY A 213 13.67 -22.52 18.85
C GLY A 213 14.45 -21.33 18.28
N GLU A 214 14.56 -21.19 16.96
CA GLU A 214 15.21 -20.04 16.32
C GLU A 214 14.34 -18.79 16.35
N THR A 215 14.94 -17.63 16.08
CA THR A 215 14.30 -16.32 16.13
C THR A 215 13.89 -15.85 14.74
N VAL A 216 12.59 -15.51 14.59
CA VAL A 216 12.01 -14.93 13.38
C VAL A 216 11.80 -13.43 13.62
N LEU A 217 12.09 -12.58 12.64
CA LEU A 217 11.82 -11.14 12.67
C LEU A 217 10.83 -10.76 11.58
N ASP A 218 9.89 -9.87 11.91
CA ASP A 218 9.07 -9.14 10.95
C ASP A 218 9.16 -7.64 11.20
N PRO A 219 9.86 -6.87 10.34
CA PRO A 219 10.00 -5.42 10.48
C PRO A 219 8.72 -4.62 10.18
N PHE A 220 7.69 -5.26 9.63
CA PHE A 220 6.38 -4.66 9.34
C PHE A 220 5.25 -5.56 9.83
N LEU A 221 5.19 -5.79 11.14
CA LEU A 221 4.37 -6.83 11.76
C LEU A 221 2.87 -6.71 11.50
N GLY A 222 2.36 -5.47 11.36
CA GLY A 222 0.95 -5.20 11.14
C GLY A 222 0.08 -5.84 12.22
N SER A 223 -0.85 -6.69 11.81
CA SER A 223 -1.78 -7.36 12.73
C SER A 223 -1.18 -8.58 13.48
N GLY A 224 0.11 -8.89 13.31
CA GLY A 224 0.77 -9.99 14.03
C GLY A 224 0.67 -11.38 13.41
N THR A 225 0.38 -11.48 12.10
CA THR A 225 0.25 -12.79 11.43
C THR A 225 1.54 -13.61 11.48
N THR A 226 2.69 -12.96 11.24
CA THR A 226 4.00 -13.61 11.34
C THR A 226 4.31 -14.04 12.78
N MET A 227 3.97 -13.21 13.77
CA MET A 227 4.17 -13.53 15.19
C MET A 227 3.38 -14.78 15.58
N LYS A 228 2.10 -14.83 15.23
CA LYS A 228 1.27 -16.02 15.46
C LYS A 228 1.87 -17.27 14.81
N ALA A 229 2.26 -17.19 13.54
CA ALA A 229 2.82 -18.31 12.81
C ALA A 229 4.14 -18.82 13.45
N ALA A 230 5.01 -17.92 13.86
CA ALA A 230 6.26 -18.26 14.53
C ALA A 230 6.05 -18.99 15.87
N LEU A 231 5.18 -18.45 16.72
CA LEU A 231 4.84 -19.06 18.01
C LEU A 231 4.19 -20.43 17.85
N THR A 232 3.23 -20.57 16.93
CA THR A 232 2.58 -21.87 16.62
C THR A 232 3.58 -22.92 16.17
N LEU A 233 4.66 -22.52 15.49
CA LEU A 233 5.72 -23.38 15.00
C LEU A 233 6.88 -23.50 15.98
N ASN A 234 6.76 -23.02 17.20
CA ASN A 234 7.77 -23.04 18.25
C ASN A 234 9.08 -22.31 17.85
N ARG A 235 8.95 -21.11 17.31
CA ARG A 235 10.04 -20.17 17.07
C ARG A 235 9.87 -18.97 18.01
N HIS A 236 10.98 -18.37 18.40
CA HIS A 236 10.96 -17.03 18.99
C HIS A 236 10.61 -16.01 17.92
N VAL A 237 10.07 -14.86 18.30
CA VAL A 237 9.69 -13.85 17.32
C VAL A 237 9.92 -12.44 17.85
N ILE A 238 10.42 -11.59 16.96
CA ILE A 238 10.54 -10.14 17.14
C ILE A 238 9.68 -9.49 16.05
N GLY A 239 8.92 -8.47 16.40
CA GLY A 239 8.13 -7.73 15.41
C GLY A 239 8.17 -6.23 15.68
N TYR A 240 8.34 -5.43 14.63
CA TYR A 240 8.19 -3.99 14.68
C TYR A 240 6.82 -3.58 14.14
N GLU A 241 6.18 -2.65 14.82
CA GLU A 241 4.95 -2.00 14.39
C GLU A 241 4.98 -0.53 14.79
N ILE A 242 4.82 0.35 13.80
CA ILE A 242 4.88 1.80 14.05
C ILE A 242 3.57 2.34 14.65
N ASN A 243 2.45 1.68 14.34
CA ASN A 243 1.12 2.08 14.82
C ASN A 243 0.73 1.33 16.09
N GLU A 244 0.80 2.01 17.22
CA GLU A 244 0.45 1.43 18.53
C GLU A 244 -1.02 0.95 18.61
N SER A 245 -1.92 1.46 17.77
CA SER A 245 -3.32 1.01 17.72
C SER A 245 -3.49 -0.47 17.34
N PHE A 246 -2.46 -1.08 16.73
CA PHE A 246 -2.45 -2.52 16.44
C PHE A 246 -2.14 -3.41 17.64
N LEU A 247 -1.67 -2.85 18.76
CA LEU A 247 -1.28 -3.62 19.95
C LEU A 247 -2.38 -4.59 20.46
N PRO A 248 -3.65 -4.19 20.61
CA PRO A 248 -4.72 -5.10 21.03
C PRO A 248 -4.93 -6.26 20.06
N VAL A 249 -4.93 -5.95 18.74
CA VAL A 249 -5.12 -6.94 17.67
C VAL A 249 -3.97 -7.95 17.62
N ILE A 250 -2.72 -7.46 17.77
CA ILE A 250 -1.53 -8.32 17.81
C ILE A 250 -1.62 -9.27 19.00
N ARG A 251 -1.96 -8.74 20.19
CA ARG A 251 -2.11 -9.56 21.41
C ARG A 251 -3.18 -10.64 21.25
N GLU A 252 -4.34 -10.28 20.74
CA GLU A 252 -5.42 -11.22 20.49
C GLU A 252 -5.01 -12.29 19.50
N LYS A 253 -4.50 -11.90 18.34
CA LYS A 253 -4.10 -12.84 17.28
C LYS A 253 -2.97 -13.77 17.69
N ALA A 254 -2.01 -13.28 18.45
CA ALA A 254 -0.89 -14.08 18.95
C ALA A 254 -1.22 -14.92 20.20
N GLY A 255 -2.48 -14.84 20.72
CA GLY A 255 -2.94 -15.64 21.85
C GLY A 255 -2.52 -15.11 23.22
N PHE A 256 -2.32 -13.80 23.36
CA PHE A 256 -1.93 -13.12 24.60
C PHE A 256 -3.08 -12.29 25.22
N SER A 257 -4.30 -12.42 24.72
CA SER A 257 -5.51 -11.78 25.27
C SER A 257 -6.51 -12.84 25.79
N GLY A 258 -7.06 -12.63 27.00
CA GLY A 258 -8.06 -13.48 27.62
C GLY A 258 -7.50 -14.70 28.36
N GLU A 259 -8.41 -15.56 28.84
CA GLU A 259 -8.09 -16.77 29.60
C GLU A 259 -7.49 -17.93 28.78
N CYS A 260 -7.38 -17.74 27.45
CA CYS A 260 -6.75 -18.70 26.57
C CYS A 260 -5.23 -18.54 26.64
N LEU A 261 -4.68 -18.83 27.79
CA LEU A 261 -3.27 -18.90 28.05
C LEU A 261 -2.66 -20.03 27.22
N MET A 262 -1.82 -19.67 26.27
CA MET A 262 -0.72 -20.56 25.90
C MET A 262 0.35 -20.41 27.00
N PRO A 263 0.35 -21.22 28.06
CA PRO A 263 1.22 -21.00 29.24
C PRO A 263 2.72 -21.12 28.93
N ALA A 264 3.07 -21.47 27.69
CA ALA A 264 4.44 -21.68 27.24
C ALA A 264 5.05 -20.46 26.52
N HIS A 265 4.30 -19.36 26.32
CA HIS A 265 4.80 -18.20 25.57
C HIS A 265 4.77 -16.93 26.43
N THR A 266 5.79 -16.08 26.26
CA THR A 266 5.90 -14.77 26.91
C THR A 266 5.90 -13.67 25.88
N LEU A 267 5.17 -12.58 26.13
CA LEU A 267 5.19 -11.37 25.29
C LEU A 267 5.81 -10.21 26.07
N THR A 268 6.89 -9.67 25.51
CA THR A 268 7.49 -8.43 25.96
C THR A 268 7.13 -7.33 24.96
N THR A 269 6.64 -6.20 25.44
CA THR A 269 6.37 -5.03 24.60
C THR A 269 7.39 -3.94 24.95
N ILE A 270 8.12 -3.47 23.96
CA ILE A 270 9.09 -2.39 24.04
C ILE A 270 8.54 -1.21 23.25
N ARG A 271 8.63 0.00 23.79
CA ARG A 271 8.41 1.22 23.03
C ARG A 271 9.75 1.82 22.71
N GLN A 272 10.00 2.02 21.41
CA GLN A 272 11.21 2.69 20.96
C GLN A 272 11.16 4.14 21.44
N ASN A 273 12.16 4.52 22.21
CA ASN A 273 12.32 5.93 22.60
C ASN A 273 12.59 6.71 21.31
N THR A 274 11.83 7.77 21.08
CA THR A 274 11.82 8.68 19.91
C THR A 274 12.96 8.46 18.93
N PRO A 275 12.71 8.34 17.61
CA PRO A 275 13.79 8.17 16.66
C PRO A 275 14.87 9.19 16.98
N LYS A 276 16.11 8.75 17.22
CA LYS A 276 17.24 9.68 17.19
C LYS A 276 17.07 10.46 15.90
N GLU A 277 17.04 11.79 16.00
CA GLU A 277 17.08 12.68 14.86
C GLU A 277 17.96 12.05 13.79
N ASP A 278 17.35 11.90 12.63
CA ASP A 278 17.93 11.61 11.32
C ASP A 278 19.44 11.31 11.35
N THR A 279 19.82 10.17 11.92
CA THR A 279 21.06 9.52 11.51
C THR A 279 20.78 8.76 10.22
N SER A 280 20.03 9.35 9.30
CA SER A 280 20.27 9.12 7.90
C SER A 280 21.67 9.67 7.65
N THR A 281 22.69 8.93 8.11
CA THR A 281 23.95 8.90 7.37
C THR A 281 23.49 8.95 5.94
N GLU A 282 23.89 9.98 5.20
CA GLU A 282 23.56 10.22 3.80
C GLU A 282 23.68 8.91 2.99
N MET A 283 22.72 8.01 3.20
CA MET A 283 22.59 6.82 2.39
C MET A 283 22.05 7.31 1.05
N THR A 284 22.97 7.72 0.20
CA THR A 284 22.73 8.19 -1.17
C THR A 284 22.25 7.03 -2.04
N TYR A 285 21.14 6.39 -1.64
CA TYR A 285 20.50 5.43 -2.51
C TYR A 285 19.62 6.17 -3.50
N THR A 286 19.91 6.00 -4.79
CA THR A 286 19.05 6.46 -5.88
C THR A 286 18.38 5.25 -6.50
N PRO A 287 17.06 5.13 -6.43
CA PRO A 287 16.32 4.05 -7.07
C PRO A 287 16.57 4.00 -8.58
N GLY A 288 16.70 2.78 -9.12
CA GLY A 288 16.91 2.55 -10.54
C GLY A 288 15.62 2.57 -11.36
N ILE A 289 14.48 2.33 -10.75
CA ILE A 289 13.20 2.36 -11.47
C ILE A 289 12.79 3.81 -11.77
N GLN A 290 12.17 3.97 -12.94
CA GLN A 290 11.66 5.27 -13.35
C GLN A 290 10.59 5.77 -12.39
N ASP A 291 10.88 6.89 -11.69
CA ASP A 291 9.82 7.63 -11.03
C ASP A 291 8.87 8.12 -12.12
N ALA A 292 7.64 7.67 -12.05
CA ALA A 292 6.64 8.08 -13.01
C ALA A 292 6.40 9.58 -12.81
N ALA A 293 6.92 10.39 -13.73
CA ALA A 293 6.66 11.83 -13.74
C ALA A 293 5.15 12.04 -13.63
N ARG A 294 4.72 12.63 -12.54
CA ARG A 294 3.31 12.97 -12.32
C ARG A 294 2.97 14.08 -13.31
N ARG A 295 1.86 13.92 -14.02
CA ARG A 295 1.33 14.99 -14.88
C ARG A 295 0.81 16.19 -14.09
N PHE A 296 0.68 16.03 -12.78
CA PHE A 296 0.24 17.07 -11.86
C PHE A 296 1.40 17.35 -10.90
N ASP A 297 1.68 18.63 -10.68
CA ASP A 297 2.68 19.10 -9.73
C ASP A 297 2.59 18.35 -8.39
N SER A 298 3.72 18.17 -7.75
CA SER A 298 3.93 17.47 -6.46
C SER A 298 2.99 17.93 -5.34
N ASN A 299 2.37 19.09 -5.49
CA ASN A 299 1.31 19.64 -4.62
C ASN A 299 0.11 18.69 -4.42
N TRP A 300 -0.05 17.64 -5.23
CA TRP A 300 -1.14 16.68 -5.03
C TRP A 300 -1.02 15.87 -3.73
N LEU A 301 0.21 15.66 -3.24
CA LEU A 301 0.48 15.04 -1.93
C LEU A 301 0.29 16.02 -0.77
N GLU A 302 0.64 17.29 -0.99
CA GLU A 302 0.43 18.35 -0.01
C GLU A 302 -1.05 18.68 0.18
N LEU A 303 -1.83 18.64 -0.91
CA LEU A 303 -3.28 18.81 -0.87
C LEU A 303 -4.02 17.71 -0.10
N ARG A 304 -3.41 16.51 0.06
CA ARG A 304 -3.95 15.47 0.94
C ARG A 304 -3.74 15.73 2.43
N LYS A 305 -2.76 16.54 2.80
CA LYS A 305 -2.49 16.86 4.22
C LYS A 305 -3.62 17.67 4.89
N GLY A 306 -4.60 18.17 4.12
CA GLY A 306 -5.72 18.95 4.62
C GLY A 306 -7.11 18.54 4.10
N SER A 307 -7.25 17.53 3.24
CA SER A 307 -8.55 17.19 2.66
C SER A 307 -9.28 16.18 3.54
N GLU A 308 -10.06 16.69 4.48
CA GLU A 308 -11.11 15.89 5.12
C GLU A 308 -12.10 15.40 4.07
N PHE A 309 -12.52 14.13 4.21
CA PHE A 309 -13.63 13.61 3.45
C PHE A 309 -14.92 14.22 4.01
N LEU A 310 -15.52 15.11 3.24
CA LEU A 310 -16.78 15.77 3.61
C LEU A 310 -17.95 15.08 2.92
N ARG A 311 -19.07 14.97 3.61
CA ARG A 311 -20.30 14.39 3.04
C ARG A 311 -21.08 15.48 2.33
N VAL A 312 -21.57 15.17 1.12
CA VAL A 312 -22.55 16.02 0.42
C VAL A 312 -23.90 15.79 1.06
N VAL A 313 -24.46 16.82 1.70
CA VAL A 313 -25.77 16.72 2.37
C VAL A 313 -26.93 17.10 1.46
N SER A 314 -26.73 18.07 0.58
CA SER A 314 -27.77 18.54 -0.34
C SER A 314 -27.20 19.24 -1.59
N LEU A 315 -28.06 19.61 -2.51
CA LEU A 315 -27.75 20.48 -3.64
C LEU A 315 -28.54 21.79 -3.47
N GLU A 316 -27.87 22.90 -3.71
CA GLU A 316 -28.51 24.21 -3.90
C GLU A 316 -28.59 24.49 -5.41
N GLY A 317 -29.81 24.71 -5.90
CA GLY A 317 -30.02 24.72 -7.35
C GLY A 317 -29.74 23.37 -7.99
N SER A 318 -29.03 23.39 -9.12
CA SER A 318 -28.70 22.18 -9.92
C SER A 318 -27.22 21.82 -9.95
N ASP A 319 -26.35 22.73 -9.47
CA ASP A 319 -24.87 22.61 -9.70
C ASP A 319 -24.00 22.97 -8.47
N ILE A 320 -24.62 23.38 -7.34
CA ILE A 320 -23.90 23.71 -6.12
C ILE A 320 -24.08 22.57 -5.10
N LEU A 321 -22.98 21.97 -4.70
CA LEU A 321 -22.92 20.93 -3.66
C LEU A 321 -22.84 21.60 -2.28
N VAL A 322 -23.74 21.25 -1.36
CA VAL A 322 -23.69 21.68 0.03
C VAL A 322 -23.13 20.56 0.87
N LEU A 323 -22.04 20.83 1.61
CA LEU A 323 -21.34 19.86 2.43
C LEU A 323 -21.79 19.91 3.88
N GLU A 324 -21.50 18.84 4.64
CA GLU A 324 -21.89 18.70 6.05
C GLU A 324 -21.34 19.79 6.99
N ASN A 325 -20.25 20.46 6.60
CA ASN A 325 -19.68 21.61 7.30
C ASN A 325 -20.25 22.96 6.83
N GLY A 326 -21.30 22.97 5.99
CA GLY A 326 -21.94 24.17 5.44
C GLY A 326 -21.24 24.76 4.21
N LEU A 327 -20.08 24.23 3.79
CA LEU A 327 -19.35 24.71 2.62
C LEU A 327 -20.17 24.47 1.34
N LYS A 328 -20.27 25.50 0.50
CA LYS A 328 -20.92 25.43 -0.82
C LYS A 328 -19.85 25.33 -1.90
N VAL A 329 -19.98 24.33 -2.76
CA VAL A 329 -18.94 23.99 -3.76
C VAL A 329 -19.54 23.92 -5.15
N ARG A 330 -18.92 24.62 -6.08
CA ARG A 330 -19.18 24.55 -7.52
C ARG A 330 -18.04 23.79 -8.23
N LEU A 331 -18.38 23.09 -9.30
CA LEU A 331 -17.39 22.33 -10.08
C LEU A 331 -16.50 23.28 -10.90
N LEU A 332 -15.20 23.32 -10.58
CA LEU A 332 -14.21 24.17 -11.25
C LEU A 332 -14.04 23.79 -12.73
N GLY A 333 -13.96 24.81 -13.60
CA GLY A 333 -13.62 24.68 -15.03
C GLY A 333 -14.73 24.14 -15.92
N VAL A 334 -15.96 24.03 -15.40
CA VAL A 334 -17.13 23.60 -16.16
C VAL A 334 -18.31 24.54 -15.94
N LYS A 335 -19.15 24.70 -16.96
CA LYS A 335 -20.35 25.53 -16.95
C LYS A 335 -21.53 24.71 -17.45
N THR A 336 -22.69 24.94 -16.83
CA THR A 336 -23.94 24.24 -17.14
C THR A 336 -24.79 25.03 -18.08
N ASP A 337 -25.23 24.43 -19.17
CA ASP A 337 -26.22 25.00 -20.05
C ASP A 337 -27.60 25.13 -19.35
N PRO A 338 -28.35 26.19 -19.53
CA PRO A 338 -29.67 26.37 -18.89
C PRO A 338 -30.62 25.19 -19.12
N GLU A 339 -30.61 24.62 -20.34
CA GLU A 339 -31.43 23.46 -20.75
C GLU A 339 -31.05 22.16 -20.06
N LYS A 340 -29.79 22.03 -19.61
CA LYS A 340 -29.26 20.83 -18.96
C LYS A 340 -29.21 20.86 -17.44
N ARG A 341 -29.64 21.97 -16.85
CA ARG A 341 -29.58 22.16 -15.39
C ARG A 341 -30.32 21.06 -14.63
N GLU A 342 -31.52 20.72 -15.08
CA GLU A 342 -32.32 19.70 -14.41
C GLU A 342 -31.67 18.31 -14.50
N ALA A 343 -31.17 17.94 -15.66
CA ALA A 343 -30.46 16.69 -15.89
C ALA A 343 -29.19 16.58 -15.05
N LEU A 344 -28.42 17.68 -14.93
CA LEU A 344 -27.25 17.74 -14.05
C LEU A 344 -27.65 17.55 -12.58
N GLY A 345 -28.69 18.25 -12.14
CA GLY A 345 -29.20 18.12 -10.77
C GLY A 345 -29.64 16.70 -10.43
N GLN A 346 -30.33 16.01 -11.34
CA GLN A 346 -30.73 14.64 -11.20
C GLN A 346 -29.50 13.71 -11.13
N TYR A 347 -28.50 13.92 -11.98
CA TYR A 347 -27.24 13.17 -11.97
C TYR A 347 -26.52 13.35 -10.63
N LEU A 348 -26.35 14.58 -10.15
CA LEU A 348 -25.66 14.85 -8.89
C LEU A 348 -26.41 14.28 -7.68
N ARG A 349 -27.75 14.37 -7.64
CA ARG A 349 -28.57 13.74 -6.60
C ARG A 349 -28.37 12.23 -6.56
N LYS A 350 -28.36 11.57 -7.71
CA LYS A 350 -28.23 10.12 -7.84
C LYS A 350 -26.83 9.61 -7.46
N TYR A 351 -25.78 10.29 -7.90
CA TYR A 351 -24.42 9.76 -7.83
C TYR A 351 -23.53 10.41 -6.77
N VAL A 352 -23.91 11.55 -6.20
CA VAL A 352 -23.04 12.35 -5.33
C VAL A 352 -23.69 12.66 -3.98
N CYS A 353 -24.98 12.94 -3.90
CA CYS A 353 -25.63 13.21 -2.61
C CYS A 353 -25.49 12.05 -1.64
N LYS A 354 -25.29 12.37 -0.36
CA LYS A 354 -25.02 11.44 0.76
C LYS A 354 -23.70 10.68 0.68
N LYS A 355 -22.87 10.95 -0.33
CA LYS A 355 -21.53 10.33 -0.46
C LYS A 355 -20.46 11.22 0.13
N LYS A 356 -19.36 10.59 0.56
CA LYS A 356 -18.14 11.29 0.97
C LYS A 356 -17.35 11.67 -0.27
N ILE A 357 -16.95 12.94 -0.31
CA ILE A 357 -16.11 13.53 -1.35
C ILE A 357 -14.89 14.17 -0.71
N TYR A 358 -13.86 14.40 -1.51
CA TYR A 358 -12.78 15.31 -1.15
C TYR A 358 -12.63 16.39 -2.23
N LEU A 359 -12.17 17.57 -1.82
CA LEU A 359 -12.05 18.74 -2.66
C LEU A 359 -10.58 19.00 -2.97
N GLN A 360 -10.32 19.44 -4.20
CA GLN A 360 -9.04 19.96 -4.62
C GLN A 360 -9.23 21.38 -5.13
N TYR A 361 -8.57 22.31 -4.48
CA TYR A 361 -8.63 23.74 -4.82
C TYR A 361 -7.50 24.11 -5.78
N ASP A 362 -7.76 25.09 -6.64
CA ASP A 362 -6.70 25.83 -7.31
C ASP A 362 -6.47 27.14 -6.53
N GLN A 363 -5.23 27.39 -6.11
CA GLN A 363 -4.89 28.58 -5.33
C GLN A 363 -5.26 29.89 -6.04
N LYS A 364 -5.17 29.94 -7.37
CA LYS A 364 -5.56 31.10 -8.17
C LYS A 364 -7.05 31.38 -8.16
N THR A 365 -7.88 30.37 -7.91
CA THR A 365 -9.35 30.50 -7.88
C THR A 365 -9.93 30.71 -6.48
N LEU A 366 -9.14 30.47 -5.43
CA LEU A 366 -9.55 30.74 -4.04
C LEU A 366 -9.67 32.23 -3.74
N ASP A 367 -8.84 33.08 -4.37
CA ASP A 367 -8.79 34.51 -4.12
C ASP A 367 -9.93 35.32 -4.80
N SER A 368 -10.73 34.65 -5.67
CA SER A 368 -11.78 35.30 -6.46
C SER A 368 -13.22 35.10 -5.95
N ASN A 369 -13.42 34.52 -4.76
CA ASN A 369 -14.76 34.15 -4.27
C ASN A 369 -15.45 35.25 -3.50
N SER A 370 -16.36 36.01 -4.19
CA SER A 370 -17.18 37.05 -3.59
C SER A 370 -18.53 36.59 -3.02
N GLU A 371 -18.94 35.32 -3.19
CA GLU A 371 -20.30 34.84 -2.86
C GLU A 371 -20.36 33.70 -1.84
N GLY A 372 -19.26 33.36 -1.18
CA GLY A 372 -19.20 32.19 -0.22
C GLY A 372 -19.35 30.83 -0.87
N ILE A 373 -19.23 30.73 -2.20
CA ILE A 373 -19.24 29.49 -2.98
C ILE A 373 -17.83 29.22 -3.48
N VAL A 374 -17.27 28.09 -3.13
CA VAL A 374 -15.90 27.72 -3.51
C VAL A 374 -15.92 26.91 -4.79
N SER A 375 -15.06 27.26 -5.76
CA SER A 375 -14.85 26.46 -6.96
C SER A 375 -13.76 25.44 -6.74
N ALA A 376 -14.05 24.16 -6.97
CA ALA A 376 -13.10 23.07 -6.72
C ALA A 376 -13.23 21.91 -7.72
N TYR A 377 -12.15 21.11 -7.83
CA TYR A 377 -12.27 19.77 -8.36
C TYR A 377 -12.83 18.87 -7.26
N VAL A 378 -13.91 18.17 -7.58
CA VAL A 378 -14.61 17.28 -6.66
C VAL A 378 -14.29 15.83 -7.00
N TYR A 379 -13.82 15.08 -6.01
CA TYR A 379 -13.52 13.67 -6.17
C TYR A 379 -14.38 12.82 -5.23
N LEU A 380 -14.94 11.74 -5.74
CA LEU A 380 -15.62 10.74 -4.93
C LEU A 380 -14.59 9.88 -4.17
N SER A 381 -15.03 9.14 -3.16
CA SER A 381 -14.19 8.24 -2.37
C SER A 381 -13.44 7.17 -3.22
N ASN A 382 -14.02 6.78 -4.35
CA ASN A 382 -13.38 5.92 -5.35
C ASN A 382 -12.40 6.67 -6.27
N ARG A 383 -12.08 7.94 -5.97
CA ARG A 383 -11.18 8.85 -6.71
C ARG A 383 -11.67 9.25 -8.10
N LEU A 384 -12.93 9.07 -8.39
CA LEU A 384 -13.53 9.52 -9.63
C LEU A 384 -13.66 11.06 -9.57
N CYS A 385 -13.07 11.76 -10.55
CA CYS A 385 -13.23 13.21 -10.68
C CYS A 385 -14.62 13.52 -11.25
N LEU A 386 -15.43 14.16 -10.44
CA LEU A 386 -16.80 14.49 -10.80
C LEU A 386 -16.88 15.48 -11.96
N ASN A 387 -15.98 16.49 -11.98
CA ASN A 387 -15.92 17.50 -13.06
C ASN A 387 -15.73 16.82 -14.44
N LEU A 388 -14.84 15.80 -14.51
CA LEU A 388 -14.66 15.03 -15.75
C LEU A 388 -15.84 14.12 -16.06
N SER A 389 -16.51 13.60 -15.03
CA SER A 389 -17.64 12.69 -15.22
C SER A 389 -18.87 13.39 -15.80
N VAL A 390 -19.16 14.58 -15.31
CA VAL A 390 -20.29 15.39 -15.86
C VAL A 390 -19.99 15.92 -17.25
N LEU A 391 -18.71 16.19 -17.58
CA LEU A 391 -18.28 16.51 -18.96
C LEU A 391 -18.48 15.33 -19.90
N LYS A 392 -18.07 14.13 -19.51
CA LYS A 392 -18.28 12.90 -20.28
C LYS A 392 -19.74 12.57 -20.51
N ALA A 393 -20.57 12.86 -19.50
CA ALA A 393 -22.02 12.68 -19.59
C ALA A 393 -22.70 13.79 -20.44
N LYS A 394 -21.94 14.74 -21.01
CA LYS A 394 -22.41 15.88 -21.80
C LYS A 394 -23.42 16.77 -21.05
N LEU A 395 -23.37 16.77 -19.72
CA LEU A 395 -24.25 17.57 -18.85
C LEU A 395 -23.76 19.00 -18.65
N VAL A 396 -22.48 19.23 -18.92
CA VAL A 396 -21.81 20.51 -18.82
C VAL A 396 -20.84 20.70 -20.00
N HIS A 397 -20.43 21.94 -20.26
CA HIS A 397 -19.35 22.26 -21.19
C HIS A 397 -18.15 22.86 -20.44
N VAL A 398 -17.00 22.94 -21.13
CA VAL A 398 -15.78 23.54 -20.58
C VAL A 398 -16.00 25.05 -20.46
N ASP A 399 -15.71 25.62 -19.30
CA ASP A 399 -15.71 27.07 -19.12
C ASP A 399 -14.40 27.67 -19.69
N PRO A 400 -14.48 28.44 -20.78
CA PRO A 400 -13.28 29.02 -21.40
C PRO A 400 -12.71 30.19 -20.59
N SER A 401 -13.52 30.82 -19.74
CA SER A 401 -13.15 32.01 -18.96
C SER A 401 -12.26 31.70 -17.78
N VAL A 402 -12.28 30.45 -17.31
CA VAL A 402 -11.50 30.02 -16.14
C VAL A 402 -10.20 29.38 -16.61
N ASP A 403 -9.07 29.90 -16.11
CA ASP A 403 -7.77 29.28 -16.30
C ASP A 403 -7.49 28.32 -15.13
N HIS A 404 -7.21 27.06 -15.45
CA HIS A 404 -7.00 26.03 -14.43
C HIS A 404 -6.14 24.85 -14.96
N PRO A 405 -5.43 24.11 -14.09
CA PRO A 405 -4.49 23.08 -14.51
C PRO A 405 -5.05 21.97 -15.40
N LEU A 406 -6.34 21.68 -15.32
CA LEU A 406 -6.98 20.62 -16.13
C LEU A 406 -7.65 21.13 -17.42
N LYS A 407 -7.52 22.41 -17.76
CA LYS A 407 -8.23 23.07 -18.89
C LYS A 407 -8.02 22.34 -20.23
N GLU A 408 -6.78 22.04 -20.58
CA GLU A 408 -6.47 21.32 -21.81
C GLU A 408 -7.04 19.90 -21.85
N ARG A 409 -7.06 19.24 -20.71
CA ARG A 409 -7.66 17.92 -20.60
C ARG A 409 -9.16 17.95 -20.75
N PHE A 410 -9.82 18.99 -20.21
CA PHE A 410 -11.26 19.19 -20.35
C PHE A 410 -11.62 19.45 -21.81
N ARG A 411 -10.82 20.29 -22.52
CA ARG A 411 -11.00 20.58 -23.96
C ARG A 411 -10.92 19.32 -24.80
N ARG A 412 -9.82 18.54 -24.67
CA ARG A 412 -9.66 17.29 -25.41
C ARG A 412 -10.77 16.29 -25.18
N LEU A 413 -11.28 16.24 -23.94
CA LEU A 413 -12.39 15.35 -23.61
C LEU A 413 -13.69 15.80 -24.29
N ALA A 414 -13.96 17.11 -24.32
CA ALA A 414 -15.12 17.69 -24.97
C ALA A 414 -15.07 17.51 -26.51
N GLU A 415 -13.90 17.65 -27.12
CA GLU A 415 -13.66 17.42 -28.55
C GLU A 415 -13.88 15.95 -28.92
N ASN A 416 -13.30 15.01 -28.17
CA ASN A 416 -13.46 13.57 -28.42
C ASN A 416 -14.91 13.09 -28.22
N ALA A 417 -15.71 13.82 -27.43
CA ALA A 417 -17.13 13.52 -27.25
C ALA A 417 -17.98 14.03 -28.43
N ARG A 418 -17.52 15.01 -29.20
CA ARG A 418 -18.18 15.50 -30.42
C ARG A 418 -17.92 14.60 -31.64
N THR A 419 -16.73 14.04 -31.76
CA THR A 419 -16.32 13.18 -32.89
C THR A 419 -16.91 11.78 -32.87
N LYS A 420 -17.60 11.36 -31.83
CA LYS A 420 -18.24 10.04 -31.72
C LYS A 420 -19.73 10.04 -32.09
N ASP A 421 -20.31 11.19 -32.39
CA ASP A 421 -21.74 11.34 -32.77
C ASP A 421 -21.91 11.77 -34.24
N GLY A 422 -20.82 11.81 -35.04
CA GLY A 422 -20.83 12.09 -36.48
C GLY A 422 -20.63 10.84 -37.33
#